data_8ca46e5d73c057c0e0e3ed8d795e98f9
#
_entry.id   8ca46e5d73c057c0e0e3ed8d795e98f9
#
_cell.length_a   1.000
_cell.length_b   1.000
_cell.length_c   1.000
_cell.angle_alpha   90.00
_cell.angle_beta   90.00
_cell.angle_gamma   90.00
#
_symmetry.space_group_name_H-M   'P 1'
#
loop_
_entity.id
_entity.type
_entity.pdbx_description
1 polymer ?
#
loop_
_entity_poly.entity_id
_entity_poly.type
_entity_poly.pdbx_seq_one_letter_code
_entity_poly.pdbx_strand_id
1 'polypeptide(L)'
;MEKRKHDQVLLITGASSGIGAETARMAAAEGYRLALVARNEEKLRELVTELGEDTTLALPCDVADWDAQRQAVDLAHQRFGRIDAVFANAGFSKGSPFYGGPDKPIEWKEMVLTNVYGAAATARITLPELVKTRGHFLITGSVVGHITSTKNLYSATKWAVTAIAQSIRNEMVGSGVRVTLIEPGVVDTPFWGTVPKPGTPELSAADIARSVLFAMDQPPHVDINTMLIRPVGQPH
;
A
#
# COMPACT_ATOMS: atom_id res chain seq x y z
N MET A 1 24.42 -12.59 9.36
CA MET A 1 23.30 -13.50 9.65
C MET A 1 22.12 -13.01 8.80
N GLU A 2 21.69 -13.82 7.85
CA GLU A 2 20.44 -13.58 7.12
C GLU A 2 19.30 -13.57 8.15
N LYS A 3 18.57 -12.45 8.27
CA LYS A 3 17.38 -12.39 9.13
C LYS A 3 16.38 -13.41 8.61
N ARG A 4 15.99 -14.38 9.42
CA ARG A 4 14.92 -15.30 9.06
C ARG A 4 13.65 -14.49 8.84
N LYS A 5 12.99 -14.67 7.70
CA LYS A 5 11.72 -13.95 7.36
C LYS A 5 10.65 -14.17 8.44
N HIS A 6 10.67 -15.32 9.12
CA HIS A 6 9.78 -15.68 10.26
C HIS A 6 9.83 -14.71 11.46
N ASP A 7 10.86 -13.86 11.55
CA ASP A 7 10.97 -12.86 12.61
C ASP A 7 10.62 -11.46 12.12
N GLN A 8 10.32 -11.29 10.84
CA GLN A 8 10.00 -9.99 10.24
C GLN A 8 8.50 -9.75 10.19
N VAL A 9 8.10 -8.53 10.49
CA VAL A 9 6.70 -8.09 10.50
C VAL A 9 6.45 -7.13 9.35
N LEU A 10 5.48 -7.47 8.51
CA LEU A 10 4.97 -6.63 7.43
C LEU A 10 3.59 -6.09 7.80
N LEU A 11 3.45 -4.76 7.89
CA LEU A 11 2.17 -4.09 8.03
C LEU A 11 1.65 -3.69 6.64
N ILE A 12 0.40 -4.06 6.32
CA ILE A 12 -0.22 -3.78 5.02
C ILE A 12 -1.51 -2.99 5.22
N THR A 13 -1.62 -1.80 4.66
CA THR A 13 -2.91 -1.09 4.59
C THR A 13 -3.65 -1.43 3.31
N GLY A 14 -5.00 -1.43 3.37
CA GLY A 14 -5.82 -1.92 2.25
C GLY A 14 -5.70 -3.42 2.03
N ALA A 15 -5.46 -4.18 3.10
CA ALA A 15 -5.16 -5.61 3.06
C ALA A 15 -6.37 -6.51 2.75
N SER A 16 -7.60 -5.99 2.78
CA SER A 16 -8.82 -6.82 2.65
C SER A 16 -9.15 -7.24 1.21
N SER A 17 -8.40 -6.78 0.20
CA SER A 17 -8.67 -7.14 -1.20
C SER A 17 -7.50 -6.79 -2.14
N GLY A 18 -7.58 -7.28 -3.38
CA GLY A 18 -6.68 -6.89 -4.46
C GLY A 18 -5.20 -7.08 -4.14
N ILE A 19 -4.39 -6.08 -4.47
CA ILE A 19 -2.93 -6.12 -4.30
C ILE A 19 -2.54 -6.36 -2.84
N GLY A 20 -3.22 -5.71 -1.88
CA GLY A 20 -2.90 -5.85 -0.45
C GLY A 20 -3.13 -7.26 0.07
N ALA A 21 -4.28 -7.88 -0.27
CA ALA A 21 -4.59 -9.25 0.14
C ALA A 21 -3.65 -10.26 -0.51
N GLU A 22 -3.32 -10.08 -1.78
CA GLU A 22 -2.39 -10.98 -2.47
C GLU A 22 -0.95 -10.84 -1.96
N THR A 23 -0.52 -9.62 -1.63
CA THR A 23 0.76 -9.39 -0.97
C THR A 23 0.81 -10.09 0.41
N ALA A 24 -0.31 -10.06 1.17
CA ALA A 24 -0.40 -10.75 2.44
C ALA A 24 -0.24 -12.27 2.27
N ARG A 25 -0.93 -12.88 1.29
CA ARG A 25 -0.82 -14.33 1.00
C ARG A 25 0.61 -14.74 0.65
N MET A 26 1.22 -14.01 -0.26
CA MET A 26 2.58 -14.32 -0.70
C MET A 26 3.60 -14.10 0.42
N ALA A 27 3.47 -13.02 1.20
CA ALA A 27 4.35 -12.76 2.34
C ALA A 27 4.18 -13.82 3.45
N ALA A 28 2.95 -14.28 3.74
CA ALA A 28 2.71 -15.39 4.66
C ALA A 28 3.39 -16.68 4.20
N ALA A 29 3.29 -17.00 2.90
CA ALA A 29 3.96 -18.17 2.32
C ALA A 29 5.50 -18.10 2.45
N GLU A 30 6.07 -16.89 2.45
CA GLU A 30 7.50 -16.67 2.71
C GLU A 30 7.86 -16.61 4.20
N GLY A 31 6.86 -16.69 5.10
CA GLY A 31 7.07 -16.78 6.54
C GLY A 31 7.07 -15.43 7.28
N TYR A 32 6.61 -14.35 6.66
CA TYR A 32 6.42 -13.08 7.37
C TYR A 32 5.29 -13.16 8.39
N ARG A 33 5.41 -12.42 9.50
CA ARG A 33 4.28 -12.07 10.37
C ARG A 33 3.57 -10.85 9.78
N LEU A 34 2.23 -10.83 9.88
CA LEU A 34 1.42 -9.86 9.16
C LEU A 34 0.53 -9.04 10.09
N ALA A 35 0.56 -7.73 9.93
CA ALA A 35 -0.40 -6.79 10.51
C ALA A 35 -1.27 -6.23 9.38
N LEU A 36 -2.53 -6.68 9.29
CA LEU A 36 -3.42 -6.42 8.17
C LEU A 36 -4.43 -5.32 8.52
N VAL A 37 -4.30 -4.17 7.89
CA VAL A 37 -5.12 -2.98 8.14
C VAL A 37 -6.11 -2.75 7.00
N ALA A 38 -7.41 -2.70 7.29
CA ALA A 38 -8.46 -2.30 6.36
C ALA A 38 -9.77 -1.98 7.10
N ARG A 39 -10.73 -1.35 6.40
CA ARG A 39 -12.04 -1.03 6.97
C ARG A 39 -12.97 -2.25 7.09
N ASN A 40 -12.84 -3.20 6.17
CA ASN A 40 -13.72 -4.38 6.16
C ASN A 40 -13.15 -5.44 7.11
N GLU A 41 -13.71 -5.47 8.32
CA GLU A 41 -13.31 -6.37 9.40
C GLU A 41 -13.58 -7.84 9.05
N GLU A 42 -14.71 -8.15 8.42
CA GLU A 42 -15.09 -9.52 8.03
C GLU A 42 -14.03 -10.12 7.08
N LYS A 43 -13.71 -9.41 6.00
CA LYS A 43 -12.67 -9.86 5.06
C LYS A 43 -11.28 -9.94 5.68
N LEU A 44 -10.95 -9.08 6.65
CA LEU A 44 -9.70 -9.22 7.39
C LEU A 44 -9.68 -10.49 8.23
N ARG A 45 -10.79 -10.81 8.91
CA ARG A 45 -10.91 -12.05 9.70
C ARG A 45 -10.84 -13.30 8.85
N GLU A 46 -11.50 -13.30 7.68
CA GLU A 46 -11.39 -14.39 6.70
C GLU A 46 -9.92 -14.59 6.28
N LEU A 47 -9.22 -13.52 5.95
CA LEU A 47 -7.82 -13.58 5.53
C LEU A 47 -6.90 -14.03 6.68
N VAL A 48 -7.13 -13.61 7.91
CA VAL A 48 -6.39 -14.09 9.09
C VAL A 48 -6.60 -15.57 9.33
N THR A 49 -7.84 -16.06 9.20
CA THR A 49 -8.15 -17.50 9.30
C THR A 49 -7.45 -18.30 8.19
N GLU A 50 -7.40 -17.76 6.96
CA GLU A 50 -6.70 -18.37 5.83
C GLU A 50 -5.18 -18.47 6.08
N LEU A 51 -4.56 -17.39 6.62
CA LEU A 51 -3.12 -17.25 6.73
C LEU A 51 -2.52 -17.73 8.07
N GLY A 52 -3.37 -17.97 9.07
CA GLY A 52 -2.98 -18.43 10.40
C GLY A 52 -2.95 -17.31 11.46
N GLU A 53 -3.74 -17.48 12.51
CA GLU A 53 -3.92 -16.49 13.60
C GLU A 53 -2.67 -16.26 14.44
N ASP A 54 -1.75 -17.22 14.49
CA ASP A 54 -0.50 -17.07 15.26
C ASP A 54 0.44 -16.05 14.63
N THR A 55 0.44 -15.93 13.32
CA THR A 55 1.36 -15.08 12.54
C THR A 55 0.68 -13.87 11.90
N THR A 56 -0.65 -13.79 11.95
CA THR A 56 -1.41 -12.74 11.26
C THR A 56 -2.38 -12.06 12.22
N LEU A 57 -2.42 -10.72 12.19
CA LEU A 57 -3.28 -9.88 13.02
C LEU A 57 -4.21 -9.03 12.17
N ALA A 58 -5.52 -9.10 12.40
CA ALA A 58 -6.50 -8.21 11.82
C ALA A 58 -6.60 -6.90 12.60
N LEU A 59 -6.51 -5.78 11.90
CA LEU A 59 -6.57 -4.43 12.47
C LEU A 59 -7.61 -3.60 11.69
N PRO A 60 -8.89 -3.70 12.06
CA PRO A 60 -9.95 -2.89 11.45
C PRO A 60 -9.66 -1.40 11.66
N CYS A 61 -9.44 -0.65 10.58
CA CYS A 61 -9.05 0.76 10.64
C CYS A 61 -9.35 1.47 9.32
N ASP A 62 -9.85 2.71 9.40
CA ASP A 62 -9.83 3.64 8.27
C ASP A 62 -8.53 4.43 8.30
N VAL A 63 -7.75 4.37 7.22
CA VAL A 63 -6.48 5.10 7.12
C VAL A 63 -6.66 6.62 7.09
N ALA A 64 -7.87 7.12 6.90
CA ALA A 64 -8.21 8.54 7.03
C ALA A 64 -8.36 8.99 8.50
N ASP A 65 -8.43 8.06 9.45
CA ASP A 65 -8.51 8.31 10.89
C ASP A 65 -7.12 8.14 11.52
N TRP A 66 -6.56 9.25 11.98
CA TRP A 66 -5.24 9.28 12.61
C TRP A 66 -5.15 8.42 13.88
N ASP A 67 -6.14 8.53 14.77
CA ASP A 67 -6.11 7.85 16.05
C ASP A 67 -6.33 6.35 15.87
N ALA A 68 -7.21 5.95 14.96
CA ALA A 68 -7.40 4.55 14.58
C ALA A 68 -6.13 3.94 13.95
N GLN A 69 -5.42 4.66 13.06
CA GLN A 69 -4.15 4.19 12.52
C GLN A 69 -3.09 4.03 13.61
N ARG A 70 -3.00 5.00 14.52
CA ARG A 70 -2.07 4.96 15.62
C ARG A 70 -2.32 3.76 16.52
N GLN A 71 -3.59 3.52 16.89
CA GLN A 71 -3.98 2.35 17.66
C GLN A 71 -3.65 1.03 16.93
N ALA A 72 -3.88 0.96 15.61
CA ALA A 72 -3.54 -0.23 14.82
C ALA A 72 -2.03 -0.52 14.84
N VAL A 73 -1.19 0.50 14.71
CA VAL A 73 0.28 0.35 14.79
C VAL A 73 0.73 -0.07 16.20
N ASP A 74 0.15 0.52 17.24
CA ASP A 74 0.45 0.16 18.63
C ASP A 74 0.07 -1.30 18.92
N LEU A 75 -1.09 -1.77 18.44
CA LEU A 75 -1.51 -3.17 18.56
C LEU A 75 -0.59 -4.13 17.80
N ALA A 76 -0.17 -3.76 16.58
CA ALA A 76 0.81 -4.54 15.83
C ALA A 76 2.14 -4.66 16.58
N HIS A 77 2.62 -3.55 17.16
CA HIS A 77 3.82 -3.53 17.97
C HIS A 77 3.67 -4.37 19.26
N GLN A 78 2.54 -4.26 19.95
CA GLN A 78 2.24 -5.08 21.15
C GLN A 78 2.23 -6.57 20.82
N ARG A 79 1.66 -6.96 19.68
CA ARG A 79 1.53 -8.37 19.26
C ARG A 79 2.86 -8.99 18.83
N PHE A 80 3.68 -8.24 18.08
CA PHE A 80 4.87 -8.78 17.43
C PHE A 80 6.20 -8.20 17.92
N GLY A 81 6.17 -7.11 18.70
CA GLY A 81 7.35 -6.46 19.27
C GLY A 81 8.17 -5.62 18.29
N ARG A 82 7.79 -5.59 16.99
CA ARG A 82 8.52 -4.90 15.93
C ARG A 82 7.68 -4.71 14.68
N ILE A 83 8.10 -3.79 13.80
CA ILE A 83 7.62 -3.64 12.42
C ILE A 83 8.86 -3.48 11.54
N ASP A 84 9.02 -4.35 10.54
CA ASP A 84 10.20 -4.38 9.65
C ASP A 84 9.89 -3.82 8.27
N ALA A 85 8.66 -3.95 7.82
CA ALA A 85 8.21 -3.38 6.57
C ALA A 85 6.78 -2.85 6.69
N VAL A 86 6.48 -1.81 5.93
CA VAL A 86 5.14 -1.23 5.82
C VAL A 86 4.80 -1.09 4.35
N PHE A 87 3.67 -1.64 3.95
CA PHE A 87 3.11 -1.44 2.63
C PHE A 87 1.86 -0.56 2.71
N ALA A 88 2.04 0.74 2.52
CA ALA A 88 0.98 1.75 2.44
C ALA A 88 0.24 1.63 1.10
N ASN A 89 -0.71 0.68 1.05
CA ASN A 89 -1.39 0.30 -0.19
C ASN A 89 -2.86 0.76 -0.26
N ALA A 90 -3.46 1.15 0.85
CA ALA A 90 -4.85 1.60 0.88
C ALA A 90 -5.10 2.75 -0.12
N GLY A 91 -6.09 2.59 -0.97
CA GLY A 91 -6.47 3.59 -1.96
C GLY A 91 -7.61 3.12 -2.84
N PHE A 92 -8.30 4.07 -3.44
CA PHE A 92 -9.37 3.80 -4.40
C PHE A 92 -9.48 4.92 -5.44
N SER A 93 -10.23 4.66 -6.51
CA SER A 93 -10.59 5.64 -7.52
C SER A 93 -12.11 5.70 -7.66
N LYS A 94 -12.65 6.90 -7.69
CA LYS A 94 -14.01 7.17 -8.16
C LYS A 94 -13.99 8.35 -9.12
N GLY A 95 -14.57 8.14 -10.29
CA GLY A 95 -14.55 9.12 -11.37
C GLY A 95 -15.71 10.11 -11.25
N SER A 96 -15.38 11.38 -11.08
CA SER A 96 -16.28 12.49 -11.34
C SER A 96 -15.55 13.54 -12.17
N PRO A 97 -16.14 14.04 -13.27
CA PRO A 97 -15.49 15.06 -14.08
C PRO A 97 -15.45 16.39 -13.33
N PHE A 98 -14.47 17.23 -13.65
CA PHE A 98 -14.38 18.60 -13.11
C PHE A 98 -15.48 19.51 -13.67
N TYR A 99 -16.00 19.21 -14.85
CA TYR A 99 -17.05 19.96 -15.50
C TYR A 99 -18.23 19.05 -15.84
N GLY A 100 -19.45 19.48 -15.52
CA GLY A 100 -20.69 18.74 -15.80
C GLY A 100 -20.90 17.49 -14.96
N GLY A 101 -20.26 17.39 -13.81
CA GLY A 101 -20.46 16.34 -12.82
C GLY A 101 -21.53 16.67 -11.78
N PRO A 102 -21.69 15.84 -10.74
CA PRO A 102 -22.61 16.12 -9.64
C PRO A 102 -22.17 17.37 -8.86
N ASP A 103 -23.14 18.10 -8.31
CA ASP A 103 -22.89 19.37 -7.58
C ASP A 103 -21.98 19.21 -6.35
N LYS A 104 -21.98 18.01 -5.73
CA LYS A 104 -21.16 17.71 -4.55
C LYS A 104 -20.45 16.37 -4.74
N PRO A 105 -19.25 16.36 -5.30
CA PRO A 105 -18.47 15.13 -5.44
C PRO A 105 -17.85 14.73 -4.10
N ILE A 106 -18.65 14.12 -3.20
CA ILE A 106 -18.22 13.67 -1.85
C ILE A 106 -17.04 12.69 -1.95
N GLU A 107 -17.05 11.85 -2.96
CA GLU A 107 -15.98 10.90 -3.23
C GLU A 107 -14.61 11.53 -3.47
N TRP A 108 -14.53 12.79 -3.88
CA TRP A 108 -13.26 13.50 -4.04
C TRP A 108 -12.59 13.73 -2.69
N LYS A 109 -13.37 14.16 -1.68
CA LYS A 109 -12.86 14.33 -0.32
C LYS A 109 -12.37 13.00 0.25
N GLU A 110 -13.19 11.96 0.14
CA GLU A 110 -12.85 10.62 0.64
C GLU A 110 -11.59 10.07 -0.05
N MET A 111 -11.46 10.27 -1.37
CA MET A 111 -10.32 9.82 -2.14
C MET A 111 -9.04 10.56 -1.74
N VAL A 112 -9.08 11.87 -1.52
CA VAL A 112 -7.93 12.65 -1.04
C VAL A 112 -7.56 12.22 0.39
N LEU A 113 -8.54 12.04 1.27
CA LEU A 113 -8.30 11.59 2.64
C LEU A 113 -7.71 10.18 2.69
N THR A 114 -8.15 9.26 1.85
CA THR A 114 -7.60 7.90 1.83
C THR A 114 -6.24 7.86 1.11
N ASN A 115 -6.19 8.34 -0.15
CA ASN A 115 -5.01 8.13 -1.01
C ASN A 115 -3.82 9.02 -0.63
N VAL A 116 -4.07 10.23 -0.13
CA VAL A 116 -3.03 11.23 0.17
C VAL A 116 -2.79 11.32 1.67
N TYR A 117 -3.79 11.78 2.42
CA TYR A 117 -3.65 11.95 3.86
C TYR A 117 -3.38 10.61 4.57
N GLY A 118 -4.16 9.58 4.26
CA GLY A 118 -4.01 8.25 4.86
C GLY A 118 -2.62 7.65 4.62
N ALA A 119 -2.10 7.78 3.41
CA ALA A 119 -0.74 7.32 3.09
C ALA A 119 0.34 8.12 3.86
N ALA A 120 0.20 9.45 3.93
CA ALA A 120 1.11 10.30 4.69
C ALA A 120 1.05 10.03 6.20
N ALA A 121 -0.16 9.83 6.74
CA ALA A 121 -0.37 9.46 8.14
C ALA A 121 0.24 8.09 8.46
N THR A 122 0.04 7.08 7.58
CA THR A 122 0.70 5.77 7.71
C THR A 122 2.22 5.94 7.80
N ALA A 123 2.83 6.74 6.92
CA ALA A 123 4.26 7.01 6.98
C ALA A 123 4.66 7.66 8.31
N ARG A 124 3.98 8.74 8.70
CA ARG A 124 4.31 9.49 9.93
C ARG A 124 4.26 8.63 11.19
N ILE A 125 3.30 7.69 11.27
CA ILE A 125 3.11 6.83 12.42
C ILE A 125 4.12 5.67 12.42
N THR A 126 4.45 5.11 11.25
CA THR A 126 5.25 3.89 11.15
C THR A 126 6.75 4.12 10.96
N LEU A 127 7.19 5.25 10.40
CA LEU A 127 8.61 5.55 10.19
C LEU A 127 9.46 5.46 11.48
N PRO A 128 9.00 5.90 12.67
CA PRO A 128 9.77 5.70 13.90
C PRO A 128 10.06 4.23 14.22
N GLU A 129 9.14 3.31 13.91
CA GLU A 129 9.35 1.88 14.06
C GLU A 129 10.33 1.33 13.02
N LEU A 130 10.19 1.79 11.76
CA LEU A 130 11.10 1.39 10.69
C LEU A 130 12.53 1.87 10.90
N VAL A 131 12.75 3.03 11.54
CA VAL A 131 14.09 3.49 11.92
C VAL A 131 14.76 2.52 12.91
N LYS A 132 14.00 2.00 13.89
CA LYS A 132 14.52 1.02 14.87
C LYS A 132 14.97 -0.28 14.22
N THR A 133 14.26 -0.72 13.19
CA THR A 133 14.50 -1.99 12.50
C THR A 133 15.40 -1.85 11.27
N ARG A 134 15.72 -0.61 10.84
CA ARG A 134 16.30 -0.29 9.53
C ARG A 134 15.46 -0.95 8.42
N GLY A 135 14.16 -0.70 8.50
CA GLY A 135 13.13 -1.39 7.77
C GLY A 135 12.90 -0.85 6.36
N HIS A 136 11.69 -1.11 5.84
CA HIS A 136 11.32 -0.74 4.49
C HIS A 136 9.92 -0.13 4.45
N PHE A 137 9.77 1.07 3.90
CA PHE A 137 8.49 1.70 3.62
C PHE A 137 8.18 1.57 2.13
N LEU A 138 7.10 0.87 1.79
CA LEU A 138 6.61 0.74 0.42
C LEU A 138 5.26 1.46 0.31
N ILE A 139 5.02 2.12 -0.82
CA ILE A 139 3.78 2.89 -1.05
C ILE A 139 3.25 2.64 -2.46
N THR A 140 1.93 2.49 -2.59
CA THR A 140 1.28 2.25 -3.88
C THR A 140 0.97 3.56 -4.59
N GLY A 141 1.79 3.90 -5.58
CA GLY A 141 1.55 4.92 -6.57
C GLY A 141 0.60 4.45 -7.68
N SER A 142 0.89 4.86 -8.90
CA SER A 142 0.24 4.41 -10.14
C SER A 142 0.97 5.00 -11.34
N VAL A 143 0.86 4.38 -12.51
CA VAL A 143 1.28 4.99 -13.78
C VAL A 143 0.68 6.40 -13.98
N VAL A 144 -0.53 6.66 -13.46
CA VAL A 144 -1.15 8.00 -13.52
C VAL A 144 -0.60 8.97 -12.47
N GLY A 145 0.40 8.59 -11.70
CA GLY A 145 1.24 9.50 -10.90
C GLY A 145 2.30 10.24 -11.73
N HIS A 146 2.42 9.95 -13.04
CA HIS A 146 3.33 10.61 -13.99
C HIS A 146 2.62 11.21 -15.20
N ILE A 147 1.36 10.84 -15.40
CA ILE A 147 0.51 11.34 -16.47
C ILE A 147 -0.82 11.82 -15.91
N THR A 148 -1.50 12.68 -16.64
CA THR A 148 -2.85 13.10 -16.28
C THR A 148 -3.88 12.33 -17.09
N SER A 149 -4.95 11.87 -16.43
CA SER A 149 -6.15 11.37 -17.09
C SER A 149 -7.29 12.38 -16.98
N THR A 150 -8.13 12.42 -18.01
CA THR A 150 -9.31 13.29 -18.01
C THR A 150 -10.38 12.74 -17.05
N LYS A 151 -11.24 13.63 -16.53
CA LYS A 151 -12.45 13.28 -15.76
C LYS A 151 -12.20 12.65 -14.38
N ASN A 152 -11.03 12.85 -13.77
CA ASN A 152 -10.73 12.15 -12.52
C ASN A 152 -9.71 12.90 -11.67
N LEU A 153 -10.04 13.13 -10.41
CA LEU A 153 -9.10 13.65 -9.41
C LEU A 153 -8.05 12.60 -9.01
N TYR A 154 -8.26 11.33 -9.33
CA TYR A 154 -7.38 10.21 -8.95
C TYR A 154 -5.92 10.44 -9.38
N SER A 155 -5.69 10.92 -10.63
CA SER A 155 -4.33 11.23 -11.08
C SER A 155 -3.63 12.22 -10.15
N ALA A 156 -4.32 13.28 -9.74
CA ALA A 156 -3.75 14.27 -8.81
C ALA A 156 -3.39 13.64 -7.46
N THR A 157 -4.22 12.71 -6.94
CA THR A 157 -3.87 11.98 -5.71
C THR A 157 -2.62 11.11 -5.89
N LYS A 158 -2.44 10.49 -7.06
CA LYS A 158 -1.26 9.64 -7.33
C LYS A 158 0.00 10.46 -7.61
N TRP A 159 -0.11 11.65 -8.21
CA TRP A 159 0.99 12.63 -8.25
C TRP A 159 1.44 13.05 -6.84
N ALA A 160 0.48 13.30 -5.95
CA ALA A 160 0.77 13.60 -4.55
C ALA A 160 1.50 12.43 -3.87
N VAL A 161 1.09 11.19 -4.11
CA VAL A 161 1.75 9.99 -3.57
C VAL A 161 3.18 9.86 -4.08
N THR A 162 3.44 10.14 -5.37
CA THR A 162 4.80 10.16 -5.93
C THR A 162 5.67 11.18 -5.18
N ALA A 163 5.16 12.39 -4.96
CA ALA A 163 5.87 13.41 -4.20
C ALA A 163 6.11 13.02 -2.74
N ILE A 164 5.10 12.42 -2.08
CA ILE A 164 5.21 11.90 -0.70
C ILE A 164 6.33 10.86 -0.60
N ALA A 165 6.37 9.89 -1.51
CA ALA A 165 7.41 8.86 -1.53
C ALA A 165 8.82 9.46 -1.63
N GLN A 166 9.01 10.44 -2.53
CA GLN A 166 10.28 11.15 -2.70
C GLN A 166 10.66 11.94 -1.43
N SER A 167 9.70 12.63 -0.81
CA SER A 167 9.92 13.39 0.42
C SER A 167 10.35 12.48 1.57
N ILE A 168 9.63 11.36 1.78
CA ILE A 168 9.98 10.37 2.81
C ILE A 168 11.39 9.82 2.55
N ARG A 169 11.69 9.46 1.31
CA ARG A 169 13.02 8.96 0.96
C ARG A 169 14.13 9.95 1.32
N ASN A 170 13.93 11.24 1.01
CA ASN A 170 14.91 12.29 1.33
C ASN A 170 15.09 12.45 2.85
N GLU A 171 14.01 12.38 3.64
CA GLU A 171 14.07 12.44 5.10
C GLU A 171 14.78 11.22 5.70
N MET A 172 14.65 10.05 5.07
CA MET A 172 15.22 8.79 5.57
C MET A 172 16.66 8.54 5.15
N VAL A 173 17.29 9.42 4.37
CA VAL A 173 18.72 9.32 4.01
C VAL A 173 19.58 9.22 5.27
N GLY A 174 20.40 8.17 5.35
CA GLY A 174 21.27 7.91 6.50
C GLY A 174 20.62 7.15 7.67
N SER A 175 19.30 6.97 7.69
CA SER A 175 18.60 6.21 8.75
C SER A 175 18.72 4.69 8.58
N GLY A 176 19.01 4.22 7.38
CA GLY A 176 18.97 2.81 6.99
C GLY A 176 17.58 2.32 6.58
N VAL A 177 16.56 3.17 6.60
CA VAL A 177 15.22 2.87 6.07
C VAL A 177 15.24 2.99 4.56
N ARG A 178 14.72 1.98 3.87
CA ARG A 178 14.51 1.99 2.42
C ARG A 178 13.10 2.50 2.09
N VAL A 179 12.93 3.14 0.94
CA VAL A 179 11.63 3.68 0.51
C VAL A 179 11.38 3.34 -0.95
N THR A 180 10.33 2.57 -1.21
CA THR A 180 9.96 2.13 -2.57
C THR A 180 8.55 2.59 -2.95
N LEU A 181 8.45 3.29 -4.07
CA LEU A 181 7.20 3.62 -4.75
C LEU A 181 6.87 2.50 -5.76
N ILE A 182 5.75 1.82 -5.57
CA ILE A 182 5.24 0.80 -6.50
C ILE A 182 4.15 1.46 -7.35
N GLU A 183 4.32 1.46 -8.66
CA GLU A 183 3.45 2.17 -9.62
C GLU A 183 2.82 1.22 -10.62
N PRO A 184 1.69 0.59 -10.24
CA PRO A 184 0.98 -0.32 -11.14
C PRO A 184 0.32 0.42 -12.31
N GLY A 185 0.27 -0.26 -13.46
CA GLY A 185 -0.67 -0.01 -14.54
C GLY A 185 -2.05 -0.58 -14.23
N VAL A 186 -2.70 -1.12 -15.26
CA VAL A 186 -4.01 -1.77 -15.11
C VAL A 186 -3.85 -3.13 -14.44
N VAL A 187 -4.46 -3.29 -13.25
CA VAL A 187 -4.44 -4.54 -12.48
C VAL A 187 -5.87 -5.05 -12.30
N ASP A 188 -6.09 -6.34 -12.55
CA ASP A 188 -7.38 -6.98 -12.30
C ASP A 188 -7.63 -7.16 -10.80
N THR A 189 -8.43 -6.27 -10.23
CA THR A 189 -8.76 -6.25 -8.81
C THR A 189 -10.13 -5.63 -8.59
N PRO A 190 -10.75 -5.78 -7.41
CA PRO A 190 -11.97 -5.10 -7.04
C PRO A 190 -11.89 -3.55 -7.03
N PHE A 191 -10.70 -2.98 -7.21
CA PHE A 191 -10.49 -1.52 -7.33
C PHE A 191 -11.37 -0.87 -8.41
N TRP A 192 -11.64 -1.57 -9.51
CA TRP A 192 -12.43 -1.07 -10.62
C TRP A 192 -13.92 -0.96 -10.28
N GLY A 193 -14.44 -1.77 -9.33
CA GLY A 193 -15.85 -1.82 -9.01
C GLY A 193 -16.71 -1.99 -10.26
N THR A 194 -17.58 -1.00 -10.54
CA THR A 194 -18.43 -0.94 -11.74
C THR A 194 -17.81 -0.13 -12.89
N VAL A 195 -16.61 0.45 -12.69
CA VAL A 195 -15.94 1.25 -13.73
C VAL A 195 -15.41 0.31 -14.82
N PRO A 196 -15.72 0.55 -16.11
CA PRO A 196 -15.18 -0.25 -17.19
C PRO A 196 -13.65 -0.20 -17.21
N LYS A 197 -13.03 -1.36 -17.30
CA LYS A 197 -11.58 -1.46 -17.45
C LYS A 197 -11.16 -1.01 -18.86
N PRO A 198 -9.93 -0.46 -19.00
CA PRO A 198 -9.44 0.01 -20.30
C PRO A 198 -9.18 -1.14 -21.24
N GLY A 199 -9.88 -1.86 -21.86
CA GLY A 199 -9.73 -2.89 -22.90
C GLY A 199 -8.30 -3.34 -23.30
N THR A 200 -7.32 -3.13 -22.43
CA THR A 200 -5.91 -3.54 -22.56
C THR A 200 -5.68 -4.81 -21.73
N PRO A 201 -4.60 -5.57 -21.99
CA PRO A 201 -4.17 -6.62 -21.08
C PRO A 201 -4.06 -6.09 -19.66
N GLU A 202 -4.35 -6.94 -18.69
CA GLU A 202 -4.32 -6.58 -17.26
C GLU A 202 -3.23 -7.38 -16.55
N LEU A 203 -2.62 -6.76 -15.53
CA LEU A 203 -1.80 -7.47 -14.57
C LEU A 203 -2.73 -8.17 -13.57
N SER A 204 -2.26 -9.25 -12.99
CA SER A 204 -2.87 -9.83 -11.80
C SER A 204 -2.38 -9.10 -10.53
N ALA A 205 -3.13 -9.20 -9.44
CA ALA A 205 -2.65 -8.73 -8.13
C ALA A 205 -1.32 -9.39 -7.72
N ALA A 206 -1.13 -10.66 -8.11
CA ALA A 206 0.10 -11.41 -7.85
C ALA A 206 1.33 -10.84 -8.57
N ASP A 207 1.17 -10.21 -9.76
CA ASP A 207 2.29 -9.56 -10.45
C ASP A 207 2.85 -8.40 -9.65
N ILE A 208 1.97 -7.64 -9.01
CA ILE A 208 2.37 -6.52 -8.16
C ILE A 208 2.90 -7.03 -6.81
N ALA A 209 2.25 -8.02 -6.20
CA ALA A 209 2.71 -8.62 -4.95
C ALA A 209 4.14 -9.17 -5.07
N ARG A 210 4.47 -9.88 -6.19
CA ARG A 210 5.85 -10.31 -6.47
C ARG A 210 6.83 -9.15 -6.53
N SER A 211 6.43 -8.03 -7.11
CA SER A 211 7.28 -6.84 -7.21
C SER A 211 7.52 -6.19 -5.85
N VAL A 212 6.49 -6.18 -4.97
CA VAL A 212 6.62 -5.73 -3.58
C VAL A 212 7.63 -6.60 -2.83
N LEU A 213 7.48 -7.92 -2.88
CA LEU A 213 8.38 -8.85 -2.20
C LEU A 213 9.79 -8.80 -2.80
N PHE A 214 9.93 -8.68 -4.13
CA PHE A 214 11.23 -8.48 -4.76
C PHE A 214 11.95 -7.24 -4.21
N ALA A 215 11.26 -6.11 -4.06
CA ALA A 215 11.86 -4.92 -3.46
C ALA A 215 12.26 -5.14 -2.00
N MET A 216 11.44 -5.87 -1.24
CA MET A 216 11.71 -6.19 0.16
C MET A 216 12.94 -7.10 0.32
N ASP A 217 13.12 -8.04 -0.58
CA ASP A 217 14.19 -9.06 -0.53
C ASP A 217 15.57 -8.53 -0.94
N GLN A 218 15.67 -7.29 -1.38
CA GLN A 218 16.97 -6.72 -1.74
C GLN A 218 17.89 -6.59 -0.52
N PRO A 219 19.21 -6.72 -0.72
CA PRO A 219 20.19 -6.50 0.34
C PRO A 219 20.01 -5.12 1.01
N PRO A 220 20.33 -4.96 2.31
CA PRO A 220 20.05 -3.73 3.05
C PRO A 220 20.65 -2.44 2.47
N HIS A 221 21.69 -2.55 1.64
CA HIS A 221 22.33 -1.40 0.99
C HIS A 221 21.70 -1.05 -0.37
N VAL A 222 20.74 -1.85 -0.84
CA VAL A 222 20.01 -1.62 -2.11
C VAL A 222 18.66 -1.01 -1.81
N ASP A 223 18.45 0.21 -2.27
CA ASP A 223 17.19 0.95 -2.15
C ASP A 223 16.56 1.13 -3.54
N ILE A 224 15.55 0.32 -3.86
CA ILE A 224 14.77 0.46 -5.10
C ILE A 224 13.77 1.59 -4.89
N ASN A 225 14.00 2.72 -5.52
CA ASN A 225 13.17 3.91 -5.25
C ASN A 225 11.83 3.90 -5.98
N THR A 226 11.77 3.35 -7.19
CA THR A 226 10.54 3.31 -7.99
C THR A 226 10.48 2.03 -8.84
N MET A 227 9.30 1.41 -8.86
CA MET A 227 8.99 0.29 -9.74
C MET A 227 7.70 0.59 -10.49
N LEU A 228 7.83 0.96 -11.77
CA LEU A 228 6.70 1.18 -12.66
C LEU A 228 6.44 -0.08 -13.47
N ILE A 229 5.24 -0.67 -13.28
CA ILE A 229 4.89 -2.00 -13.79
C ILE A 229 3.62 -1.91 -14.62
N ARG A 230 3.70 -2.18 -15.90
CA ARG A 230 2.57 -2.17 -16.85
C ARG A 230 2.34 -3.53 -17.46
N PRO A 231 1.09 -3.87 -17.82
CA PRO A 231 0.87 -4.97 -18.74
C PRO A 231 1.46 -4.64 -20.11
N VAL A 232 1.94 -5.67 -20.80
CA VAL A 232 2.45 -5.49 -22.16
C VAL A 232 1.36 -4.94 -23.05
N GLY A 233 1.63 -3.84 -23.74
CA GLY A 233 0.67 -3.16 -24.62
C GLY A 233 -0.12 -2.01 -23.97
N GLN A 234 0.05 -1.74 -22.67
CA GLN A 234 -0.49 -0.50 -22.10
C GLN A 234 0.37 0.69 -22.50
N PRO A 235 -0.17 1.68 -23.27
CA PRO A 235 0.64 2.78 -23.81
C PRO A 235 1.06 3.82 -22.78
N HIS A 236 0.26 4.05 -21.75
CA HIS A 236 0.46 5.08 -20.72
C HIS A 236 0.16 4.55 -19.33
#